data_14392bda8f0d56521a0cb207783f6242
#
_entry.id   14392bda8f0d56521a0cb207783f6242
#
_cell.length_a   1.000
_cell.length_b   1.000
_cell.length_c   1.000
_cell.angle_alpha   90.00
_cell.angle_beta   90.00
_cell.angle_gamma   90.00
#
_symmetry.space_group_name_H-M   'P 1'
#
loop_
_entity.id
_entity.type
_entity.pdbx_description
1 polymer ?
#
loop_
_entity_poly.entity_id
_entity_poly.type
_entity_poly.pdbx_seq_one_letter_code
_entity_poly.pdbx_strand_id
1 'polypeptide(L)'
;AGHPSAGRERSGPAAARADLFEEANWIVTPSARTDPRALERVAALWRGIGASVVAMEPGWHDEVFAAVSHLPHLHAYALMDAVLAMPRGEERLRFSAGGLRDFTRVAASHPRMWRDIFLMNRDQILKALTAYRAALEGLEAAIRGGDGDALMARLAQARVAREEITHRP
;
A
#
# COMPACT_ATOMS: atom_id res chain seq x y z
N ALA A 1 7.84 18.44 -2.78
CA ALA A 1 7.62 17.56 -1.63
C ALA A 1 8.52 16.34 -1.73
N GLY A 2 8.66 15.59 -0.64
CA GLY A 2 9.43 14.36 -0.57
C GLY A 2 8.70 13.29 0.26
N HIS A 3 8.76 12.04 -0.20
CA HIS A 3 8.08 10.91 0.40
C HIS A 3 9.06 9.74 0.59
N PRO A 4 9.49 9.43 1.83
CA PRO A 4 10.26 8.24 2.08
C PRO A 4 9.38 6.99 1.99
N SER A 5 9.74 6.05 1.13
CA SER A 5 9.08 4.74 1.06
C SER A 5 9.64 3.79 2.13
N ALA A 6 9.67 4.28 3.36
CA ALA A 6 10.13 3.54 4.53
C ALA A 6 9.30 3.97 5.74
N GLY A 7 8.98 3.04 6.61
CA GLY A 7 8.19 3.32 7.80
C GLY A 7 8.06 2.10 8.71
N ARG A 8 7.49 2.34 9.88
CA ARG A 8 7.17 1.31 10.86
C ARG A 8 5.76 1.54 11.41
N GLU A 9 5.14 0.50 11.90
CA GLU A 9 3.81 0.57 12.54
C GLU A 9 3.84 1.35 13.86
N ARG A 10 5.01 1.45 14.49
CA ARG A 10 5.21 2.22 15.73
C ARG A 10 5.76 3.60 15.41
N SER A 11 5.25 4.62 16.11
CA SER A 11 5.70 6.01 16.01
C SER A 11 6.50 6.44 17.25
N GLY A 12 7.21 7.56 17.11
CA GLY A 12 7.97 8.20 18.18
C GLY A 12 9.44 7.79 18.24
N PRO A 13 10.26 8.47 19.09
CA PRO A 13 11.72 8.30 19.14
C PRO A 13 12.16 6.87 19.47
N ALA A 14 11.38 6.14 20.28
CA ALA A 14 11.68 4.76 20.66
C ALA A 14 11.56 3.76 19.47
N ALA A 15 10.93 4.17 18.36
CA ALA A 15 10.83 3.38 17.14
C ALA A 15 11.92 3.72 16.11
N ALA A 16 12.78 4.71 16.39
CA ALA A 16 13.83 5.14 15.46
C ALA A 16 14.91 4.06 15.28
N ARG A 17 15.43 3.99 14.04
CA ARG A 17 16.57 3.14 13.67
C ARG A 17 17.50 3.94 12.78
N ALA A 18 18.81 3.74 12.93
CA ALA A 18 19.81 4.44 12.12
C ALA A 18 19.75 4.01 10.63
N ASP A 19 19.43 2.75 10.38
CA ASP A 19 19.36 2.09 9.08
C ASP A 19 17.98 2.16 8.39
N LEU A 20 17.03 2.93 8.93
CA LEU A 20 15.65 2.94 8.44
C LEU A 20 15.51 3.31 6.96
N PHE A 21 16.41 4.13 6.46
CA PHE A 21 16.38 4.66 5.09
C PHE A 21 17.41 4.02 4.16
N GLU A 22 18.28 3.12 4.66
CA GLU A 22 19.21 2.39 3.82
C GLU A 22 18.46 1.59 2.77
N GLU A 23 18.87 1.75 1.50
CA GLU A 23 18.24 1.13 0.31
C GLU A 23 16.76 1.50 0.08
N ALA A 24 16.16 2.34 0.95
CA ALA A 24 14.79 2.78 0.79
C ALA A 24 14.66 3.83 -0.33
N ASN A 25 13.56 3.80 -1.06
CA ASN A 25 13.26 4.84 -2.02
C ASN A 25 12.84 6.13 -1.31
N TRP A 26 13.52 7.23 -1.62
CA TRP A 26 13.09 8.57 -1.29
C TRP A 26 12.56 9.25 -2.55
N ILE A 27 11.25 9.43 -2.61
CA ILE A 27 10.60 9.98 -3.79
C ILE A 27 10.50 11.49 -3.62
N VAL A 28 10.98 12.23 -4.62
CA VAL A 28 10.81 13.67 -4.72
C VAL A 28 9.83 13.99 -5.84
N THR A 29 8.94 14.95 -5.58
CA THR A 29 7.94 15.39 -6.56
C THR A 29 8.17 16.84 -6.95
N PRO A 30 9.20 17.12 -7.82
CA PRO A 30 9.48 18.47 -8.26
C PRO A 30 8.36 19.01 -9.15
N SER A 31 8.11 20.30 -9.07
CA SER A 31 7.21 21.05 -9.96
C SER A 31 7.97 22.10 -10.74
N ALA A 32 7.32 22.79 -11.68
CA ALA A 32 7.92 23.89 -12.41
C ALA A 32 8.43 25.06 -11.52
N ARG A 33 7.96 25.13 -10.27
CA ARG A 33 8.39 26.14 -9.28
C ARG A 33 9.49 25.64 -8.34
N THR A 34 9.96 24.41 -8.50
CA THR A 34 10.99 23.83 -7.64
C THR A 34 12.35 24.39 -8.01
N ASP A 35 13.05 24.99 -7.04
CA ASP A 35 14.45 25.41 -7.24
C ASP A 35 15.35 24.18 -7.42
N PRO A 36 16.06 24.05 -8.55
CA PRO A 36 16.94 22.92 -8.81
C PRO A 36 18.07 22.75 -7.78
N ARG A 37 18.58 23.86 -7.23
CA ARG A 37 19.63 23.79 -6.20
C ARG A 37 19.09 23.27 -4.87
N ALA A 38 17.87 23.66 -4.50
CA ALA A 38 17.21 23.13 -3.33
C ALA A 38 16.91 21.64 -3.49
N LEU A 39 16.44 21.23 -4.67
CA LEU A 39 16.19 19.81 -5.00
C LEU A 39 17.45 18.98 -4.84
N GLU A 40 18.59 19.44 -5.43
CA GLU A 40 19.86 18.70 -5.32
C GLU A 40 20.38 18.62 -3.89
N ARG A 41 20.26 19.68 -3.10
CA ARG A 41 20.65 19.66 -1.68
C ARG A 41 19.85 18.63 -0.88
N VAL A 42 18.55 18.56 -1.11
CA VAL A 42 17.67 17.55 -0.47
C VAL A 42 18.04 16.14 -0.95
N ALA A 43 18.26 15.96 -2.24
CA ALA A 43 18.67 14.68 -2.80
C ALA A 43 20.01 14.19 -2.25
N ALA A 44 20.99 15.10 -2.16
CA ALA A 44 22.31 14.78 -1.58
C ALA A 44 22.22 14.35 -0.10
N LEU A 45 21.36 15.01 0.70
CA LEU A 45 21.12 14.63 2.08
C LEU A 45 20.61 13.19 2.18
N TRP A 46 19.60 12.85 1.39
CA TRP A 46 18.98 11.50 1.45
C TRP A 46 19.88 10.40 0.90
N ARG A 47 20.64 10.68 -0.17
CA ARG A 47 21.69 9.76 -0.63
C ARG A 47 22.78 9.55 0.43
N GLY A 48 23.12 10.62 1.17
CA GLY A 48 24.12 10.56 2.25
C GLY A 48 23.75 9.66 3.42
N ILE A 49 22.48 9.36 3.61
CA ILE A 49 21.98 8.40 4.61
C ILE A 49 21.55 7.06 4.01
N GLY A 50 21.98 6.76 2.78
CA GLY A 50 21.80 5.46 2.13
C GLY A 50 20.50 5.29 1.33
N ALA A 51 19.66 6.34 1.20
CA ALA A 51 18.43 6.26 0.43
C ALA A 51 18.65 6.39 -1.09
N SER A 52 17.84 5.68 -1.87
CA SER A 52 17.74 5.85 -3.32
C SER A 52 16.77 6.97 -3.66
N VAL A 53 17.25 8.07 -4.26
CA VAL A 53 16.41 9.22 -4.60
C VAL A 53 15.83 9.07 -6.00
N VAL A 54 14.50 9.08 -6.08
CA VAL A 54 13.72 8.93 -7.31
C VAL A 54 12.87 10.18 -7.53
N ALA A 55 13.00 10.82 -8.70
CA ALA A 55 12.10 11.92 -9.08
C ALA A 55 10.85 11.37 -9.78
N MET A 56 9.68 11.86 -9.36
CA MET A 56 8.39 11.44 -9.90
C MET A 56 7.49 12.65 -10.09
N GLU A 57 6.70 12.67 -11.17
CA GLU A 57 5.68 13.69 -11.36
C GLU A 57 4.61 13.58 -10.27
N PRO A 58 4.13 14.72 -9.69
CA PRO A 58 3.20 14.67 -8.54
C PRO A 58 1.93 13.85 -8.77
N GLY A 59 1.27 14.01 -9.92
CA GLY A 59 0.04 13.26 -10.22
C GLY A 59 0.30 11.76 -10.39
N TRP A 60 1.43 11.41 -10.99
CA TRP A 60 1.86 10.01 -11.10
C TRP A 60 2.21 9.39 -9.73
N HIS A 61 2.86 10.17 -8.85
CA HIS A 61 3.07 9.77 -7.46
C HIS A 61 1.76 9.39 -6.77
N ASP A 62 0.76 10.27 -6.86
CA ASP A 62 -0.53 10.05 -6.17
C ASP A 62 -1.27 8.84 -6.74
N GLU A 63 -1.20 8.61 -8.05
CA GLU A 63 -1.78 7.44 -8.71
C GLU A 63 -1.08 6.13 -8.29
N VAL A 64 0.25 6.10 -8.33
CA VAL A 64 1.04 4.92 -7.91
C VAL A 64 0.73 4.57 -6.46
N PHE A 65 0.82 5.55 -5.54
CA PHE A 65 0.63 5.27 -4.12
C PHE A 65 -0.83 4.96 -3.76
N ALA A 66 -1.79 5.44 -4.53
CA ALA A 66 -3.18 4.99 -4.39
C ALA A 66 -3.31 3.48 -4.60
N ALA A 67 -2.60 2.93 -5.60
CA ALA A 67 -2.69 1.50 -5.95
C ALA A 67 -1.84 0.61 -5.03
N VAL A 68 -0.58 1.00 -4.76
CA VAL A 68 0.39 0.09 -4.11
C VAL A 68 0.51 0.28 -2.59
N SER A 69 -0.07 1.35 -2.05
CA SER A 69 -0.03 1.67 -0.61
C SER A 69 -1.42 1.92 -0.03
N HIS A 70 -2.17 2.88 -0.56
CA HIS A 70 -3.42 3.31 0.05
C HIS A 70 -4.52 2.25 -0.08
N LEU A 71 -4.67 1.65 -1.27
CA LEU A 71 -5.65 0.58 -1.49
C LEU A 71 -5.39 -0.66 -0.62
N PRO A 72 -4.15 -1.19 -0.48
CA PRO A 72 -3.85 -2.27 0.46
C PRO A 72 -4.25 -1.96 1.90
N HIS A 73 -3.97 -0.76 2.41
CA HIS A 73 -4.38 -0.38 3.76
C HIS A 73 -5.90 -0.26 3.89
N LEU A 74 -6.56 0.37 2.93
CA LEU A 74 -8.02 0.46 2.89
C LEU A 74 -8.66 -0.94 2.91
N HIS A 75 -8.09 -1.87 2.11
CA HIS A 75 -8.56 -3.23 2.06
C HIS A 75 -8.37 -3.98 3.39
N ALA A 76 -7.23 -3.79 4.06
CA ALA A 76 -6.98 -4.41 5.36
C ALA A 76 -7.99 -3.91 6.43
N TYR A 77 -8.30 -2.62 6.48
CA TYR A 77 -9.35 -2.08 7.35
C TYR A 77 -10.73 -2.63 6.99
N ALA A 78 -11.07 -2.63 5.70
CA ALA A 78 -12.37 -3.12 5.23
C ALA A 78 -12.57 -4.63 5.49
N LEU A 79 -11.51 -5.43 5.37
CA LEU A 79 -11.57 -6.85 5.70
C LEU A 79 -11.84 -7.09 7.19
N MET A 80 -11.15 -6.35 8.08
CA MET A 80 -11.40 -6.44 9.51
C MET A 80 -12.83 -6.02 9.87
N ASP A 81 -13.30 -4.91 9.30
CA ASP A 81 -14.66 -4.42 9.48
C ASP A 81 -15.70 -5.45 9.00
N ALA A 82 -15.49 -6.03 7.80
CA ALA A 82 -16.36 -7.06 7.27
C ALA A 82 -16.44 -8.31 8.15
N VAL A 83 -15.30 -8.80 8.66
CA VAL A 83 -15.28 -9.97 9.57
C VAL A 83 -16.00 -9.67 10.87
N LEU A 84 -15.81 -8.48 11.45
CA LEU A 84 -16.50 -8.06 12.68
C LEU A 84 -18.01 -7.93 12.50
N ALA A 85 -18.45 -7.45 11.33
CA ALA A 85 -19.86 -7.32 11.00
C ALA A 85 -20.60 -8.65 10.76
N MET A 86 -19.87 -9.76 10.54
CA MET A 86 -20.46 -11.08 10.37
C MET A 86 -21.04 -11.59 11.70
N PRO A 87 -22.10 -12.46 11.68
CA PRO A 87 -22.57 -13.13 12.89
C PRO A 87 -21.41 -13.83 13.61
N ARG A 88 -21.27 -13.60 14.92
CA ARG A 88 -20.17 -14.14 15.74
C ARG A 88 -18.77 -13.68 15.26
N GLY A 89 -18.64 -12.45 14.76
CA GLY A 89 -17.40 -11.92 14.19
C GLY A 89 -16.21 -11.99 15.14
N GLU A 90 -16.37 -11.56 16.40
CA GLU A 90 -15.30 -11.64 17.41
C GLU A 90 -14.86 -13.09 17.70
N GLU A 91 -15.82 -14.02 17.73
CA GLU A 91 -15.50 -15.43 17.93
C GLU A 91 -14.72 -16.01 16.73
N ARG A 92 -15.07 -15.60 15.50
CA ARG A 92 -14.33 -15.97 14.28
C ARG A 92 -12.87 -15.55 14.35
N LEU A 93 -12.58 -14.35 14.88
CA LEU A 93 -11.22 -13.85 15.02
C LEU A 93 -10.33 -14.70 15.94
N ARG A 94 -10.91 -15.45 16.88
CA ARG A 94 -10.15 -16.39 17.72
C ARG A 94 -9.52 -17.54 16.92
N PHE A 95 -10.08 -17.85 15.74
CA PHE A 95 -9.58 -18.88 14.85
C PHE A 95 -8.67 -18.31 13.75
N SER A 96 -8.27 -17.03 13.84
CA SER A 96 -7.40 -16.41 12.85
C SER A 96 -6.01 -17.07 12.86
N ALA A 97 -5.55 -17.45 11.67
CA ALA A 97 -4.21 -17.97 11.42
C ALA A 97 -3.33 -16.90 10.74
N GLY A 98 -2.12 -17.27 10.35
CA GLY A 98 -1.12 -16.38 9.74
C GLY A 98 -1.68 -15.57 8.58
N GLY A 99 -2.44 -16.18 7.67
CA GLY A 99 -2.98 -15.47 6.49
C GLY A 99 -3.79 -14.22 6.83
N LEU A 100 -4.73 -14.29 7.79
CA LEU A 100 -5.49 -13.11 8.19
C LEU A 100 -4.59 -12.08 8.90
N ARG A 101 -3.72 -12.54 9.81
CA ARG A 101 -2.84 -11.66 10.59
C ARG A 101 -1.86 -10.90 9.70
N ASP A 102 -1.21 -11.59 8.77
CA ASP A 102 -0.23 -10.99 7.87
C ASP A 102 -0.91 -10.00 6.92
N PHE A 103 -2.05 -10.39 6.35
CA PHE A 103 -2.79 -9.56 5.42
C PHE A 103 -3.36 -8.29 6.08
N THR A 104 -3.83 -8.39 7.34
CA THR A 104 -4.43 -7.28 8.08
C THR A 104 -3.45 -6.54 9.00
N ARG A 105 -2.17 -6.91 9.02
CA ARG A 105 -1.14 -6.29 9.86
C ARG A 105 -1.13 -4.76 9.76
N VAL A 106 -1.27 -4.24 8.56
CA VAL A 106 -1.27 -2.80 8.30
C VAL A 106 -2.51 -2.07 8.82
N ALA A 107 -3.60 -2.77 9.12
CA ALA A 107 -4.79 -2.18 9.77
C ALA A 107 -4.53 -1.81 11.26
N ALA A 108 -3.41 -2.23 11.85
CA ALA A 108 -2.98 -1.76 13.17
C ALA A 108 -2.34 -0.36 13.16
N SER A 109 -2.19 0.26 11.99
CA SER A 109 -1.66 1.61 11.84
C SER A 109 -2.61 2.67 12.41
N HIS A 110 -2.06 3.85 12.72
CA HIS A 110 -2.81 4.91 13.40
C HIS A 110 -4.00 5.44 12.55
N PRO A 111 -5.26 5.33 13.00
CA PRO A 111 -6.43 5.61 12.16
C PRO A 111 -6.51 7.07 11.66
N ARG A 112 -6.08 8.04 12.48
CA ARG A 112 -6.08 9.46 12.08
C ARG A 112 -5.19 9.72 10.89
N MET A 113 -3.99 9.13 10.87
CA MET A 113 -3.07 9.25 9.74
C MET A 113 -3.70 8.72 8.44
N TRP A 114 -4.29 7.54 8.49
CA TRP A 114 -4.90 6.92 7.32
C TRP A 114 -6.16 7.63 6.86
N ARG A 115 -6.97 8.16 7.79
CA ARG A 115 -8.09 9.04 7.44
C ARG A 115 -7.60 10.22 6.59
N ASP A 116 -6.54 10.88 7.03
CA ASP A 116 -6.02 12.07 6.34
C ASP A 116 -5.43 11.69 4.97
N ILE A 117 -4.68 10.60 4.87
CA ILE A 117 -4.16 10.07 3.60
C ILE A 117 -5.31 9.74 2.63
N PHE A 118 -6.34 9.04 3.09
CA PHE A 118 -7.47 8.67 2.23
C PHE A 118 -8.24 9.89 1.72
N LEU A 119 -8.39 10.93 2.54
CA LEU A 119 -9.07 12.16 2.14
C LEU A 119 -8.22 13.03 1.22
N MET A 120 -6.92 13.10 1.44
CA MET A 120 -6.01 13.91 0.60
C MET A 120 -5.81 13.32 -0.79
N ASN A 121 -5.74 12.00 -0.93
CA ASN A 121 -5.60 11.32 -2.23
C ASN A 121 -6.91 10.65 -2.71
N ARG A 122 -8.05 11.22 -2.32
CA ARG A 122 -9.38 10.65 -2.50
C ARG A 122 -9.66 10.21 -3.93
N ASP A 123 -9.36 11.06 -4.90
CA ASP A 123 -9.78 10.83 -6.28
C ASP A 123 -9.02 9.64 -6.91
N GLN A 124 -7.73 9.51 -6.64
CA GLN A 124 -6.94 8.37 -7.13
C GLN A 124 -7.29 7.07 -6.39
N ILE A 125 -7.56 7.16 -5.08
CA ILE A 125 -8.01 6.00 -4.31
C ILE A 125 -9.36 5.48 -4.82
N LEU A 126 -10.31 6.35 -5.16
CA LEU A 126 -11.59 5.95 -5.71
C LEU A 126 -11.45 5.27 -7.09
N LYS A 127 -10.50 5.73 -7.93
CA LYS A 127 -10.18 5.04 -9.19
C LYS A 127 -9.60 3.64 -8.93
N ALA A 128 -8.61 3.54 -8.03
CA ALA A 128 -8.01 2.26 -7.66
C ALA A 128 -9.04 1.30 -7.05
N LEU A 129 -9.94 1.81 -6.22
CA LEU A 129 -11.03 1.04 -5.62
C LEU A 129 -12.03 0.54 -6.67
N THR A 130 -12.29 1.31 -7.72
CA THR A 130 -13.15 0.86 -8.84
C THR A 130 -12.52 -0.35 -9.54
N ALA A 131 -11.24 -0.29 -9.87
CA ALA A 131 -10.52 -1.42 -10.48
C ALA A 131 -10.50 -2.65 -9.55
N TYR A 132 -10.28 -2.44 -8.26
CA TYR A 132 -10.30 -3.51 -7.26
C TYR A 132 -11.66 -4.19 -7.15
N ARG A 133 -12.76 -3.42 -7.13
CA ARG A 133 -14.13 -3.98 -7.12
C ARG A 133 -14.40 -4.82 -8.36
N ALA A 134 -14.01 -4.36 -9.54
CA ALA A 134 -14.15 -5.14 -10.77
C ALA A 134 -13.39 -6.48 -10.72
N ALA A 135 -12.20 -6.49 -10.11
CA ALA A 135 -11.44 -7.72 -9.90
C ALA A 135 -12.15 -8.69 -8.93
N LEU A 136 -12.71 -8.17 -7.82
CA LEU A 136 -13.50 -8.96 -6.87
C LEU A 136 -14.77 -9.53 -7.52
N GLU A 137 -15.51 -8.72 -8.27
CA GLU A 137 -16.71 -9.15 -9.00
C GLU A 137 -16.40 -10.30 -9.96
N GLY A 138 -15.25 -10.23 -10.62
CA GLY A 138 -14.81 -11.31 -11.50
C GLY A 138 -14.46 -12.61 -10.78
N LEU A 139 -13.88 -12.54 -9.57
CA LEU A 139 -13.67 -13.72 -8.72
C LEU A 139 -15.00 -14.25 -8.16
N GLU A 140 -15.88 -13.37 -7.70
CA GLU A 140 -17.20 -13.72 -7.21
C GLU A 140 -18.02 -14.43 -8.27
N ALA A 141 -18.02 -13.93 -9.51
CA ALA A 141 -18.74 -14.55 -10.62
C ALA A 141 -18.23 -15.97 -10.90
N ALA A 142 -16.91 -16.19 -10.92
CA ALA A 142 -16.34 -17.52 -11.12
C ALA A 142 -16.71 -18.48 -9.98
N ILE A 143 -16.65 -18.03 -8.72
CA ILE A 143 -17.05 -18.82 -7.55
C ILE A 143 -18.55 -19.15 -7.62
N ARG A 144 -19.39 -18.18 -7.91
CA ARG A 144 -20.86 -18.36 -8.00
C ARG A 144 -21.26 -19.32 -9.13
N GLY A 145 -20.55 -19.24 -10.25
CA GLY A 145 -20.76 -20.14 -11.40
C GLY A 145 -20.14 -21.52 -11.26
N GLY A 146 -19.33 -21.77 -10.23
CA GLY A 146 -18.54 -23.00 -10.09
C GLY A 146 -17.50 -23.18 -11.20
N ASP A 147 -17.09 -22.07 -11.86
CA ASP A 147 -16.13 -22.08 -12.96
C ASP A 147 -14.69 -22.17 -12.43
N GLY A 148 -14.24 -23.40 -12.22
CA GLY A 148 -12.91 -23.71 -11.71
C GLY A 148 -11.78 -23.24 -12.65
N ASP A 149 -11.97 -23.29 -13.95
CA ASP A 149 -10.95 -22.91 -14.93
C ASP A 149 -10.77 -21.38 -14.98
N ALA A 150 -11.87 -20.62 -14.98
CA ALA A 150 -11.81 -19.16 -14.89
C ALA A 150 -11.19 -18.70 -13.56
N LEU A 151 -11.52 -19.37 -12.45
CA LEU A 151 -10.91 -19.08 -11.14
C LEU A 151 -9.41 -19.38 -11.16
N MET A 152 -9.01 -20.55 -11.65
CA MET A 152 -7.60 -20.96 -11.75
C MET A 152 -6.78 -19.96 -12.59
N ALA A 153 -7.29 -19.54 -13.74
CA ALA A 153 -6.61 -18.58 -14.60
C ALA A 153 -6.33 -17.25 -13.87
N ARG A 154 -7.31 -16.70 -13.15
CA ARG A 154 -7.14 -15.46 -12.39
C ARG A 154 -6.14 -15.60 -11.23
N LEU A 155 -6.22 -16.70 -10.49
CA LEU A 155 -5.30 -16.95 -9.38
C LEU A 155 -3.86 -17.16 -9.87
N ALA A 156 -3.68 -17.87 -10.99
CA ALA A 156 -2.36 -18.07 -11.61
C ALA A 156 -1.74 -16.75 -12.09
N GLN A 157 -2.53 -15.88 -12.71
CA GLN A 157 -2.06 -14.56 -13.14
C GLN A 157 -1.60 -13.71 -11.94
N ALA A 158 -2.39 -13.67 -10.87
CA ALA A 158 -2.04 -12.94 -9.66
C ALA A 158 -0.78 -13.51 -8.98
N ARG A 159 -0.62 -14.84 -8.97
CA ARG A 159 0.57 -15.50 -8.45
C ARG A 159 1.83 -15.09 -9.22
N VAL A 160 1.81 -15.14 -10.54
CA VAL A 160 2.96 -14.74 -11.37
C VAL A 160 3.36 -13.29 -11.08
N ALA A 161 2.40 -12.37 -11.08
CA ALA A 161 2.66 -10.96 -10.75
C ALA A 161 3.26 -10.79 -9.34
N ARG A 162 2.82 -11.59 -8.37
CA ARG A 162 3.36 -11.55 -6.99
C ARG A 162 4.80 -12.09 -6.92
N GLU A 163 5.11 -13.13 -7.67
CA GLU A 163 6.46 -13.68 -7.74
C GLU A 163 7.45 -12.67 -8.34
N GLU A 164 7.05 -11.92 -9.35
CA GLU A 164 7.86 -10.85 -9.95
C GLU A 164 8.22 -9.72 -8.98
N ILE A 165 7.32 -9.33 -8.07
CA ILE A 165 7.58 -8.30 -7.05
C ILE A 165 8.69 -8.75 -6.10
N THR A 166 8.77 -10.03 -5.77
CA THR A 166 9.75 -10.58 -4.82
C THR A 166 11.18 -10.57 -5.38
N HIS A 167 11.32 -10.54 -6.69
CA HIS A 167 12.61 -10.56 -7.39
C HIS A 167 13.07 -9.18 -7.88
N ARG A 168 12.31 -8.11 -7.59
CA ARG A 168 12.77 -6.74 -7.88
C ARG A 168 13.66 -6.26 -6.73
N PRO A 169 14.87 -5.76 -7.05
CA PRO A 169 15.77 -5.21 -6.05
C PRO A 169 15.16 -3.98 -5.36
#